data_f03a0c432d0a8617217e931686033e0e
#
_entry.id   f03a0c432d0a8617217e931686033e0e
#
_cell.length_a   1.000
_cell.length_b   1.000
_cell.length_c   1.000
_cell.angle_alpha   90.00
_cell.angle_beta   90.00
_cell.angle_gamma   90.00
#
_symmetry.space_group_name_H-M   'P 1'
#
loop_
_entity.id
_entity.type
_entity.pdbx_description
1 polymer ?
#
loop_
_entity_poly.entity_id
_entity_poly.type
_entity_poly.pdbx_seq_one_letter_code
_entity_poly.pdbx_strand_id
1 'polypeptide(L)' 'MRVSYVIPELKKRIEEALLADDRVTAVTDFSFSQEKGSVTAAFVVHTIFGEMKAERTVDI' A
#
# COMPACT_ATOMS: atom_id res chain seq x y z
N MET A 1 -7.10 -18.67 -1.15
CA MET A 1 -6.48 -17.68 -0.26
C MET A 1 -7.53 -16.67 0.19
N ARG A 2 -7.56 -16.32 1.46
CA ARG A 2 -8.55 -15.39 1.99
C ARG A 2 -8.05 -13.97 1.88
N VAL A 3 -8.90 -13.07 1.41
CA VAL A 3 -8.57 -11.64 1.27
C VAL A 3 -8.17 -11.04 2.62
N SER A 4 -8.86 -11.43 3.70
CA SER A 4 -8.54 -10.94 5.05
C SER A 4 -7.13 -11.29 5.51
N TYR A 5 -6.51 -12.29 4.88
CA TYR A 5 -5.12 -12.66 5.16
C TYR A 5 -4.15 -11.88 4.27
N VAL A 6 -4.54 -11.63 3.02
CA VAL A 6 -3.68 -10.97 2.03
C VAL A 6 -3.52 -9.47 2.33
N ILE A 7 -4.59 -8.81 2.77
CA ILE A 7 -4.58 -7.36 3.00
C ILE A 7 -3.56 -6.93 4.06
N PRO A 8 -3.52 -7.51 5.27
CA PRO A 8 -2.51 -7.11 6.26
C PRO A 8 -1.09 -7.34 5.79
N GLU A 9 -0.84 -8.42 5.10
CA GLU A 9 0.48 -8.75 4.58
C GLU A 9 0.89 -7.78 3.46
N LEU A 10 -0.04 -7.46 2.58
CA LEU A 10 0.19 -6.52 1.49
C LEU A 10 0.53 -5.13 2.03
N LYS A 11 -0.22 -4.66 3.02
CA LYS A 11 0.05 -3.39 3.69
C LYS A 11 1.45 -3.35 4.26
N LYS A 12 1.84 -4.39 4.98
CA LYS A 12 3.16 -4.49 5.59
C LYS A 12 4.27 -4.43 4.55
N ARG A 13 4.12 -5.17 3.44
CA ARG A 13 5.10 -5.18 2.37
C ARG A 13 5.24 -3.84 1.69
N ILE A 14 4.13 -3.16 1.45
CA ILE A 14 4.13 -1.83 0.86
C ILE A 14 4.85 -0.85 1.79
N GLU A 15 4.51 -0.85 3.07
CA GLU A 15 5.16 0.02 4.04
C GLU A 15 6.67 -0.22 4.10
N GLU A 16 7.08 -1.47 4.22
CA GLU A 16 8.50 -1.83 4.30
C GLU A 16 9.26 -1.39 3.05
N ALA A 17 8.69 -1.62 1.87
CA ALA A 17 9.33 -1.27 0.61
C ALA A 17 9.49 0.26 0.47
N LEU A 18 8.46 1.01 0.83
CA LEU A 18 8.50 2.47 0.72
C LEU A 18 9.35 3.11 1.80
N LEU A 19 9.24 2.64 3.04
CA LEU A 19 10.01 3.19 4.15
C LEU A 19 11.50 2.83 4.08
N ALA A 20 11.87 1.91 3.21
CA ALA A 20 13.28 1.64 2.93
C ALA A 20 13.96 2.78 2.16
N ASP A 21 13.17 3.65 1.52
CA ASP A 21 13.70 4.83 0.85
C ASP A 21 13.84 5.98 1.87
N ASP A 22 15.02 6.55 1.96
CA ASP A 22 15.33 7.63 2.91
C ASP A 22 14.45 8.87 2.71
N ARG A 23 13.91 9.05 1.53
CA ARG A 23 13.05 10.19 1.21
C ARG A 23 11.62 10.01 1.70
N VAL A 24 11.21 8.78 1.95
CA VAL A 24 9.87 8.48 2.44
C VAL A 24 9.87 8.54 3.96
N THR A 25 9.01 9.40 4.51
CA THR A 25 8.91 9.60 5.96
C THR A 25 7.78 8.80 6.57
N ALA A 26 6.70 8.57 5.83
CA ALA A 26 5.55 7.81 6.31
C ALA A 26 4.68 7.35 5.14
N VAL A 27 3.86 6.36 5.39
CA VAL A 27 2.82 5.91 4.47
C VAL A 27 1.52 5.81 5.27
N THR A 28 0.48 6.51 4.83
CA THR A 28 -0.78 6.60 5.56
C THR A 28 -1.98 6.43 4.62
N ASP A 29 -3.18 6.52 5.21
CA ASP A 29 -4.44 6.52 4.47
C ASP A 29 -4.61 5.30 3.56
N PHE A 30 -4.25 4.13 4.07
CA PHE A 30 -4.45 2.89 3.34
C PHE A 30 -5.94 2.63 3.12
N SER A 31 -6.29 2.33 1.89
CA SER A 31 -7.63 1.95 1.50
C SER A 31 -7.54 0.74 0.58
N PHE A 32 -8.37 -0.26 0.85
CA PHE A 32 -8.34 -1.50 0.09
C PHE A 32 -9.67 -1.71 -0.61
N SER A 33 -9.60 -2.06 -1.88
CA SER A 33 -10.73 -2.37 -2.71
C SER A 33 -10.56 -3.76 -3.31
N GLN A 34 -11.58 -4.58 -3.22
CA GLN A 34 -11.55 -5.91 -3.79
C GLN A 34 -12.45 -5.98 -5.01
N GLU A 35 -11.90 -6.50 -6.10
CA GLU A 35 -12.65 -6.84 -7.30
C GLU A 35 -12.33 -8.29 -7.67
N LYS A 36 -13.01 -8.84 -8.66
CA LYS A 36 -12.87 -10.23 -9.06
C LYS A 36 -11.39 -10.63 -9.23
N GLY A 37 -10.89 -11.40 -8.29
CA GLY A 37 -9.54 -11.94 -8.34
C GLY A 37 -8.42 -10.93 -8.11
N SER A 38 -8.73 -9.70 -7.69
CA SER A 38 -7.68 -8.73 -7.42
C SER A 38 -8.01 -7.82 -6.22
N VAL A 39 -6.97 -7.32 -5.59
CA VAL A 39 -7.06 -6.35 -4.50
C VAL A 39 -6.25 -5.12 -4.88
N THR A 40 -6.87 -3.95 -4.82
CA THR A 40 -6.19 -2.68 -5.04
C THR A 40 -6.00 -1.97 -3.72
N ALA A 41 -4.76 -1.63 -3.41
CA ALA A 41 -4.42 -0.83 -2.24
C ALA A 41 -4.11 0.59 -2.68
N ALA A 42 -4.83 1.55 -2.13
CA ALA A 42 -4.54 2.97 -2.33
C ALA A 42 -3.98 3.53 -1.04
N PHE A 43 -3.02 4.41 -1.12
CA PHE A 43 -2.35 4.98 0.04
C PHE A 43 -1.70 6.31 -0.29
N VAL A 44 -1.34 7.05 0.76
CA VAL A 44 -0.62 8.32 0.61
C VAL A 44 0.81 8.12 1.08
N VAL A 45 1.75 8.48 0.21
CA VAL A 45 3.18 8.42 0.52
C VAL A 45 3.64 9.82 0.93
N HIS A 46 4.17 9.92 2.13
CA HIS A 46 4.74 11.18 2.66
C HIS A 46 6.24 11.17 2.43
N THR A 47 6.73 12.18 1.75
CA THR A 47 8.16 12.31 1.47
C THR A 47 8.67 13.67 1.92
N ILE A 48 9.99 13.85 1.89
CA ILE A 48 10.61 15.14 2.16
C ILE A 48 10.23 16.21 1.13
N PHE A 49 9.69 15.78 -0.02
CA PHE A 49 9.25 16.68 -1.09
C PHE A 49 7.74 16.95 -1.05
N GLY A 50 7.02 16.30 -0.17
CA GLY A 50 5.57 16.45 -0.05
C GLY A 50 4.84 15.13 -0.10
N GLU A 51 3.52 15.18 -0.16
CA GLU A 51 2.65 14.02 -0.19
C GLU A 51 2.27 13.66 -1.61
N MET A 52 2.11 12.38 -1.88
CA MET A 52 1.58 11.90 -3.16
C MET A 52 0.70 10.69 -2.95
N LYS A 53 -0.36 10.58 -3.74
CA LYS A 53 -1.23 9.43 -3.73
C LYS A 53 -0.66 8.36 -4.64
N ALA A 54 -0.67 7.12 -4.16
CA ALA A 54 -0.21 5.97 -4.92
C ALA A 54 -1.21 4.83 -4.78
N GLU A 55 -1.14 3.87 -5.69
CA GLU A 55 -1.97 2.68 -5.57
C GLU A 55 -1.23 1.48 -6.13
N ARG A 56 -1.62 0.30 -5.64
CA ARG A 56 -1.03 -0.95 -6.09
C ARG A 56 -2.11 -2.01 -6.20
N THR A 57 -2.11 -2.74 -7.31
CA THR A 57 -3.05 -3.82 -7.54
C THR A 57 -2.31 -5.15 -7.53
N VAL A 58 -2.89 -6.10 -6.82
CA VAL A 58 -2.34 -7.46 -6.72
C VAL A 58 -3.42 -8.45 -7.14
N ASP A 59 -3.08 -9.33 -8.05
CA ASP A 59 -3.96 -10.42 -8.46
C ASP A 59 -3.89 -11.55 -7.44
N ILE A 60 -5.05 -12.05 -7.09
CA ILE A 60 -5.18 -13.14 -6.14
C ILE A 60 -5.43 -14.46 -6.87
#